data_c88e0a5cf24194eef892587f34c2c2bb
#
_entry.id   c88e0a5cf24194eef892587f34c2c2bb
#
_cell.length_a   1.000
_cell.length_b   1.000
_cell.length_c   1.000
_cell.angle_alpha   90.00
_cell.angle_beta   90.00
_cell.angle_gamma   90.00
#
_symmetry.space_group_name_H-M   'P 1'
#
loop_
_entity.id
_entity.type
_entity.pdbx_description
1 polymer ?
#
loop_
_entity_poly.entity_id
_entity_poly.type
_entity_poly.pdbx_seq_one_letter_code
_entity_poly.pdbx_strand_id
1 'polypeptide(L)'
;MLLVPDGPHLTKGAKFDPKALAVIFGARGFRASAFGYFGHMWELYAFWAFLPVALAAHRAVLDVSYWAFAVIGAGFIGCAAGGIVSLRAGSARVAFAQLACSGACCLLSPLAFQAPAPVFLGFLLFWGVVVVGDSPQFSALNAANAPKEWVGSALTIGNCVGFAITIVSIQLLNSAMAWLPIQYLFLLLAPGPVLGLLAMRPLMRQE
;
A
#
# COMPACT_ATOMS: atom_id res chain seq x y z
N MET A 1 6.85 -18.76 25.05
CA MET A 1 7.65 -19.55 24.10
C MET A 1 7.96 -20.98 24.61
N LEU A 2 7.93 -21.24 25.91
CA LEU A 2 8.24 -22.57 26.45
C LEU A 2 7.10 -23.61 26.36
N LEU A 3 5.91 -23.23 25.95
CA LEU A 3 4.72 -24.09 25.90
C LEU A 3 4.18 -24.40 24.49
N VAL A 4 4.80 -23.82 23.46
CA VAL A 4 4.39 -24.09 22.07
C VAL A 4 5.51 -24.87 21.39
N PRO A 5 5.29 -26.13 21.03
CA PRO A 5 6.29 -26.90 20.29
C PRO A 5 6.48 -26.33 18.90
N ASP A 6 7.69 -26.45 18.39
CA ASP A 6 8.00 -26.04 17.02
C ASP A 6 7.11 -26.83 16.04
N GLY A 7 6.52 -26.10 15.07
CA GLY A 7 5.67 -26.73 14.07
C GLY A 7 6.46 -27.63 13.11
N PRO A 8 5.80 -28.63 12.46
CA PRO A 8 6.46 -29.59 11.58
C PRO A 8 7.13 -28.98 10.34
N HIS A 9 6.85 -27.71 10.07
CA HIS A 9 7.39 -26.95 8.91
C HIS A 9 8.48 -25.96 9.30
N LEU A 10 8.95 -25.98 10.56
CA LEU A 10 10.04 -25.09 11.00
C LEU A 10 11.35 -25.59 10.40
N THR A 11 11.80 -24.96 9.34
CA THR A 11 13.15 -25.17 8.79
C THR A 11 14.15 -24.29 9.53
N LYS A 12 15.35 -24.82 9.82
CA LYS A 12 16.45 -24.00 10.36
C LYS A 12 16.63 -22.77 9.49
N GLY A 13 16.66 -21.58 10.11
CA GLY A 13 16.81 -20.30 9.41
C GLY A 13 17.97 -20.35 8.41
N ALA A 14 17.71 -19.97 7.18
CA ALA A 14 18.73 -19.90 6.15
C ALA A 14 19.80 -18.89 6.59
N LYS A 15 21.09 -19.23 6.35
CA LYS A 15 22.18 -18.27 6.54
C LYS A 15 21.98 -17.11 5.58
N PHE A 16 22.31 -15.89 6.03
CA PHE A 16 22.29 -14.72 5.17
C PHE A 16 23.21 -14.94 3.96
N ASP A 17 22.63 -14.92 2.76
CA ASP A 17 23.37 -15.01 1.50
C ASP A 17 23.06 -13.76 0.65
N PRO A 18 24.04 -12.89 0.39
CA PRO A 18 23.85 -11.72 -0.47
C PRO A 18 23.36 -12.04 -1.88
N LYS A 19 23.64 -13.25 -2.38
CA LYS A 19 23.15 -13.72 -3.69
C LYS A 19 21.63 -13.88 -3.72
N ALA A 20 20.99 -14.02 -2.56
CA ALA A 20 19.53 -14.09 -2.44
C ALA A 20 18.83 -12.91 -3.12
N LEU A 21 19.38 -11.70 -2.99
CA LEU A 21 18.82 -10.50 -3.65
C LEU A 21 18.74 -10.67 -5.17
N ALA A 22 19.82 -11.14 -5.80
CA ALA A 22 19.86 -11.32 -7.25
C ALA A 22 18.89 -12.43 -7.70
N VAL A 23 18.79 -13.52 -6.94
CA VAL A 23 17.87 -14.63 -7.23
C VAL A 23 16.43 -14.19 -7.09
N ILE A 24 16.07 -13.54 -5.97
CA ILE A 24 14.72 -13.11 -5.64
C ILE A 24 14.23 -12.09 -6.67
N PHE A 25 14.98 -11.03 -6.92
CA PHE A 25 14.60 -10.00 -7.91
C PHE A 25 14.86 -10.43 -9.37
N GLY A 26 15.56 -11.53 -9.62
CA GLY A 26 15.65 -12.20 -10.90
C GLY A 26 14.33 -12.83 -11.35
N ALA A 27 13.50 -13.30 -10.39
CA ALA A 27 12.18 -13.86 -10.67
C ALA A 27 11.22 -12.77 -11.17
N ARG A 28 10.77 -12.88 -12.42
CA ARG A 28 9.94 -11.85 -13.09
C ARG A 28 8.61 -11.62 -12.35
N GLY A 29 7.95 -12.69 -11.90
CA GLY A 29 6.69 -12.60 -11.15
C GLY A 29 6.87 -11.85 -9.83
N PHE A 30 7.88 -12.26 -9.03
CA PHE A 30 8.19 -11.58 -7.77
C PHE A 30 8.53 -10.11 -7.99
N ARG A 31 9.38 -9.80 -8.95
CA ARG A 31 9.73 -8.40 -9.27
C ARG A 31 8.51 -7.57 -9.61
N ALA A 32 7.58 -8.10 -10.40
CA ALA A 32 6.36 -7.39 -10.76
C ALA A 32 5.45 -7.14 -9.55
N SER A 33 5.27 -8.14 -8.66
CA SER A 33 4.47 -7.98 -7.45
C SER A 33 5.16 -7.09 -6.41
N ALA A 34 6.48 -7.20 -6.24
CA ALA A 34 7.25 -6.39 -5.31
C ALA A 34 7.24 -4.91 -5.69
N PHE A 35 7.40 -4.57 -6.97
CA PHE A 35 7.31 -3.17 -7.41
C PHE A 35 5.88 -2.62 -7.32
N GLY A 36 4.85 -3.44 -7.52
CA GLY A 36 3.47 -3.08 -7.19
C GLY A 36 3.32 -2.72 -5.71
N TYR A 37 3.82 -3.59 -4.84
CA TYR A 37 3.86 -3.37 -3.41
C TYR A 37 4.65 -2.10 -3.02
N PHE A 38 5.77 -1.81 -3.66
CA PHE A 38 6.54 -0.59 -3.41
C PHE A 38 5.77 0.68 -3.78
N GLY A 39 4.99 0.63 -4.86
CA GLY A 39 4.09 1.71 -5.24
C GLY A 39 2.99 1.95 -4.20
N HIS A 40 2.40 0.87 -3.66
CA HIS A 40 1.46 0.92 -2.54
C HIS A 40 2.11 1.51 -1.28
N MET A 41 3.33 1.06 -0.90
CA MET A 41 4.03 1.53 0.30
C MET A 41 4.45 3.01 0.20
N TRP A 42 4.71 3.52 -1.00
CA TRP A 42 4.96 4.95 -1.23
C TRP A 42 3.77 5.82 -0.79
N GLU A 43 2.56 5.31 -1.01
CA GLU A 43 1.31 6.04 -0.73
C GLU A 43 0.81 5.83 0.70
N LEU A 44 0.65 4.58 1.13
CA LEU A 44 -0.15 4.19 2.29
C LEU A 44 0.21 4.95 3.58
N TYR A 45 1.43 4.81 4.05
CA TYR A 45 1.82 5.37 5.34
C TYR A 45 1.97 6.90 5.30
N ALA A 46 2.36 7.45 4.15
CA ALA A 46 2.39 8.89 3.96
C ALA A 46 0.96 9.47 3.95
N PHE A 47 0.00 8.80 3.31
CA PHE A 47 -1.41 9.18 3.40
C PHE A 47 -1.89 9.16 4.86
N TRP A 48 -1.64 8.09 5.62
CA TRP A 48 -2.05 8.01 7.02
C TRP A 48 -1.39 9.08 7.89
N ALA A 49 -0.11 9.35 7.70
CA ALA A 49 0.63 10.34 8.49
C ALA A 49 0.09 11.77 8.27
N PHE A 50 -0.31 12.10 7.03
CA PHE A 50 -0.77 13.44 6.68
C PHE A 50 -2.30 13.59 6.64
N LEU A 51 -3.05 12.51 6.81
CA LEU A 51 -4.51 12.53 6.89
C LEU A 51 -5.03 13.48 8.00
N PRO A 52 -4.53 13.42 9.26
CA PRO A 52 -4.97 14.36 10.29
C PRO A 52 -4.66 15.82 9.93
N VAL A 53 -3.55 16.08 9.25
CA VAL A 53 -3.16 17.43 8.81
C VAL A 53 -4.14 17.95 7.76
N ALA A 54 -4.51 17.11 6.78
CA ALA A 54 -5.49 17.47 5.75
C ALA A 54 -6.88 17.69 6.34
N LEU A 55 -7.31 16.85 7.28
CA LEU A 55 -8.59 17.02 8.00
C LEU A 55 -8.62 18.32 8.79
N ALA A 56 -7.55 18.63 9.53
CA ALA A 56 -7.46 19.87 10.31
C ALA A 56 -7.45 21.14 9.42
N ALA A 57 -6.84 21.05 8.25
CA ALA A 57 -6.81 22.15 7.29
C ALA A 57 -8.17 22.41 6.62
N HIS A 58 -9.03 21.41 6.56
CA HIS A 58 -10.40 21.55 6.05
C HIS A 58 -11.30 22.11 7.16
N ARG A 59 -11.49 23.41 7.18
CA ARG A 59 -12.15 24.18 8.28
C ARG A 59 -13.55 23.69 8.70
N ALA A 60 -14.23 22.91 7.90
CA ALA A 60 -15.55 22.37 8.19
C ALA A 60 -15.52 21.01 8.93
N VAL A 61 -14.32 20.45 9.17
CA VAL A 61 -14.16 19.21 9.93
C VAL A 61 -13.94 19.54 11.40
N LEU A 62 -14.88 19.13 12.26
CA LEU A 62 -14.88 19.48 13.68
C LEU A 62 -14.09 18.49 14.55
N ASP A 63 -14.08 17.19 14.19
CA ASP A 63 -13.42 16.13 14.96
C ASP A 63 -12.41 15.37 14.09
N VAL A 64 -11.18 15.87 14.10
CA VAL A 64 -10.09 15.32 13.32
C VAL A 64 -9.73 13.89 13.75
N SER A 65 -9.72 13.62 15.05
CA SER A 65 -9.33 12.31 15.59
C SER A 65 -10.34 11.23 15.22
N TYR A 66 -11.63 11.53 15.35
CA TYR A 66 -12.70 10.62 14.97
C TYR A 66 -12.63 10.28 13.47
N TRP A 67 -12.50 11.30 12.62
CA TRP A 67 -12.46 11.10 11.17
C TRP A 67 -11.19 10.42 10.70
N ALA A 68 -10.05 10.71 11.31
CA ALA A 68 -8.81 9.99 11.02
C ALA A 68 -8.95 8.50 11.39
N PHE A 69 -9.52 8.20 12.56
CA PHE A 69 -9.80 6.83 12.95
C PHE A 69 -10.78 6.15 11.99
N ALA A 70 -11.88 6.82 11.61
CA ALA A 70 -12.88 6.28 10.70
C ALA A 70 -12.29 5.96 9.30
N VAL A 71 -11.50 6.87 8.75
CA VAL A 71 -10.86 6.70 7.44
C VAL A 71 -9.83 5.56 7.46
N ILE A 72 -8.98 5.49 8.47
CA ILE A 72 -8.00 4.39 8.61
C ILE A 72 -8.74 3.07 8.86
N GLY A 73 -9.75 3.07 9.74
CA GLY A 73 -10.57 1.90 10.05
C GLY A 73 -11.39 1.38 8.87
N ALA A 74 -11.80 2.26 7.94
CA ALA A 74 -12.49 1.88 6.71
C ALA A 74 -11.67 0.90 5.85
N GLY A 75 -10.35 0.90 5.98
CA GLY A 75 -9.44 -0.06 5.34
C GLY A 75 -9.77 -1.52 5.65
N PHE A 76 -10.36 -1.81 6.82
CA PHE A 76 -10.86 -3.14 7.16
C PHE A 76 -11.87 -3.65 6.11
N ILE A 77 -12.77 -2.79 5.66
CA ILE A 77 -13.76 -3.12 4.62
C ILE A 77 -13.05 -3.47 3.32
N GLY A 78 -12.04 -2.68 2.94
CA GLY A 78 -11.23 -2.91 1.74
C GLY A 78 -10.49 -4.25 1.77
N CYS A 79 -9.87 -4.58 2.91
CA CYS A 79 -9.18 -5.86 3.10
C CYS A 79 -10.14 -7.04 3.05
N ALA A 80 -11.28 -6.97 3.76
CA ALA A 80 -12.27 -8.05 3.81
C ALA A 80 -12.92 -8.27 2.43
N ALA A 81 -13.42 -7.21 1.80
CA ALA A 81 -14.03 -7.26 0.48
C ALA A 81 -13.02 -7.71 -0.59
N GLY A 82 -11.81 -7.14 -0.58
CA GLY A 82 -10.73 -7.52 -1.49
C GLY A 82 -10.34 -9.00 -1.33
N GLY A 83 -10.27 -9.50 -0.09
CA GLY A 83 -10.02 -10.92 0.19
C GLY A 83 -11.10 -11.83 -0.39
N ILE A 84 -12.38 -11.49 -0.21
CA ILE A 84 -13.50 -12.29 -0.75
C ILE A 84 -13.49 -12.25 -2.29
N VAL A 85 -13.32 -11.07 -2.88
CA VAL A 85 -13.31 -10.91 -4.34
C VAL A 85 -12.12 -11.64 -4.97
N SER A 86 -10.97 -11.64 -4.31
CA SER A 86 -9.76 -12.29 -4.83
C SER A 86 -9.89 -13.81 -4.97
N LEU A 87 -10.79 -14.44 -4.21
CA LEU A 87 -11.07 -15.88 -4.34
C LEU A 87 -11.64 -16.25 -5.73
N ARG A 88 -12.26 -15.29 -6.42
CA ARG A 88 -12.84 -15.50 -7.75
C ARG A 88 -12.10 -14.76 -8.86
N ALA A 89 -11.65 -13.55 -8.57
CA ALA A 89 -11.04 -12.67 -9.57
C ALA A 89 -9.51 -12.80 -9.65
N GLY A 90 -8.89 -13.44 -8.64
CA GLY A 90 -7.44 -13.47 -8.47
C GLY A 90 -6.89 -12.26 -7.71
N SER A 91 -5.77 -12.47 -7.00
CA SER A 91 -5.16 -11.42 -6.17
C SER A 91 -4.56 -10.29 -6.99
N ALA A 92 -4.02 -10.57 -8.19
CA ALA A 92 -3.40 -9.54 -9.02
C ALA A 92 -4.42 -8.52 -9.53
N ARG A 93 -5.60 -8.98 -9.97
CA ARG A 93 -6.67 -8.07 -10.44
C ARG A 93 -7.22 -7.21 -9.32
N VAL A 94 -7.41 -7.79 -8.13
CA VAL A 94 -7.91 -7.03 -6.97
C VAL A 94 -6.89 -5.99 -6.53
N ALA A 95 -5.60 -6.37 -6.38
CA ALA A 95 -4.54 -5.42 -6.05
C ALA A 95 -4.41 -4.31 -7.09
N PHE A 96 -4.46 -4.67 -8.38
CA PHE A 96 -4.40 -3.69 -9.47
C PHE A 96 -5.56 -2.69 -9.42
N ALA A 97 -6.80 -3.18 -9.22
CA ALA A 97 -7.98 -2.32 -9.16
C ALA A 97 -7.94 -1.37 -7.97
N GLN A 98 -7.58 -1.88 -6.77
CA GLN A 98 -7.50 -1.07 -5.56
C GLN A 98 -6.37 -0.03 -5.65
N LEU A 99 -5.18 -0.42 -6.13
CA LEU A 99 -4.07 0.50 -6.36
C LEU A 99 -4.40 1.57 -7.42
N ALA A 100 -5.15 1.21 -8.47
CA ALA A 100 -5.61 2.17 -9.47
C ALA A 100 -6.62 3.17 -8.89
N CYS A 101 -7.56 2.70 -8.06
CA CYS A 101 -8.51 3.55 -7.38
C CYS A 101 -7.81 4.50 -6.39
N SER A 102 -6.85 4.00 -5.59
CA SER A 102 -6.12 4.86 -4.64
C SER A 102 -5.24 5.87 -5.36
N GLY A 103 -4.56 5.48 -6.42
CA GLY A 103 -3.82 6.41 -7.29
C GLY A 103 -4.70 7.48 -7.93
N ALA A 104 -5.93 7.14 -8.33
CA ALA A 104 -6.91 8.12 -8.77
C ALA A 104 -7.32 9.07 -7.65
N CYS A 105 -7.45 8.57 -6.41
CA CYS A 105 -7.71 9.43 -5.24
C CYS A 105 -6.56 10.43 -5.01
N CYS A 106 -5.29 10.03 -5.18
CA CYS A 106 -4.16 10.97 -5.13
C CYS A 106 -4.36 12.13 -6.10
N LEU A 107 -4.73 11.84 -7.35
CA LEU A 107 -4.91 12.86 -8.39
C LEU A 107 -6.15 13.73 -8.16
N LEU A 108 -7.21 13.18 -7.60
CA LEU A 108 -8.48 13.88 -7.33
C LEU A 108 -8.48 14.62 -6.00
N SER A 109 -7.47 14.42 -5.14
CA SER A 109 -7.41 15.01 -3.80
C SER A 109 -7.54 16.54 -3.78
N PRO A 110 -6.98 17.35 -4.74
CA PRO A 110 -7.16 18.78 -4.74
C PRO A 110 -8.61 19.22 -4.98
N LEU A 111 -9.34 18.49 -5.80
CA LEU A 111 -10.76 18.77 -6.09
C LEU A 111 -11.62 18.38 -4.88
N ALA A 112 -11.35 17.20 -4.29
CA ALA A 112 -12.05 16.76 -3.11
C ALA A 112 -11.85 17.71 -1.92
N PHE A 113 -10.66 18.27 -1.75
CA PHE A 113 -10.37 19.25 -0.69
C PHE A 113 -11.18 20.55 -0.83
N GLN A 114 -11.59 20.94 -2.02
CA GLN A 114 -12.42 22.11 -2.26
C GLN A 114 -13.93 21.84 -2.12
N ALA A 115 -14.31 20.57 -2.00
CA ALA A 115 -15.70 20.17 -1.89
C ALA A 115 -16.26 20.44 -0.47
N PRO A 116 -17.60 20.50 -0.30
CA PRO A 116 -18.22 20.55 1.01
C PRO A 116 -17.79 19.37 1.90
N ALA A 117 -17.74 19.59 3.23
CA ALA A 117 -17.24 18.59 4.18
C ALA A 117 -17.82 17.16 4.01
N PRO A 118 -19.14 16.96 3.81
CA PRO A 118 -19.66 15.60 3.62
C PRO A 118 -19.07 14.89 2.39
N VAL A 119 -18.83 15.61 1.30
CA VAL A 119 -18.24 15.08 0.06
C VAL A 119 -16.76 14.76 0.28
N PHE A 120 -16.03 15.67 0.92
CA PHE A 120 -14.61 15.47 1.26
C PHE A 120 -14.44 14.25 2.20
N LEU A 121 -15.24 14.15 3.24
CA LEU A 121 -15.18 13.02 4.18
C LEU A 121 -15.58 11.69 3.53
N GLY A 122 -16.60 11.68 2.68
CA GLY A 122 -16.97 10.50 1.87
C GLY A 122 -15.85 10.06 0.94
N PHE A 123 -15.17 11.02 0.30
CA PHE A 123 -13.99 10.76 -0.53
C PHE A 123 -12.84 10.14 0.29
N LEU A 124 -12.55 10.69 1.47
CA LEU A 124 -11.50 10.15 2.34
C LEU A 124 -11.83 8.75 2.86
N LEU A 125 -13.10 8.48 3.20
CA LEU A 125 -13.55 7.13 3.60
C LEU A 125 -13.36 6.13 2.45
N PHE A 126 -13.76 6.50 1.23
CA PHE A 126 -13.51 5.67 0.05
C PHE A 126 -12.03 5.43 -0.18
N TRP A 127 -11.20 6.48 -0.07
CA TRP A 127 -9.74 6.34 -0.19
C TRP A 127 -9.19 5.41 0.90
N GLY A 128 -9.64 5.55 2.15
CA GLY A 128 -9.29 4.65 3.26
C GLY A 128 -9.59 3.18 2.96
N VAL A 129 -10.71 2.89 2.31
CA VAL A 129 -11.07 1.53 1.88
C VAL A 129 -10.09 0.99 0.86
N VAL A 130 -9.78 1.76 -0.19
CA VAL A 130 -8.99 1.25 -1.33
C VAL A 130 -7.49 1.26 -1.10
N VAL A 131 -6.96 2.22 -0.31
CA VAL A 131 -5.52 2.37 -0.06
C VAL A 131 -4.93 1.26 0.79
N VAL A 132 -5.74 0.57 1.60
CA VAL A 132 -5.29 -0.55 2.46
C VAL A 132 -5.68 -1.90 1.88
N GLY A 133 -6.78 -1.94 1.13
CA GLY A 133 -7.39 -3.17 0.68
C GLY A 133 -6.50 -4.05 -0.21
N ASP A 134 -5.52 -3.47 -0.89
CA ASP A 134 -4.54 -4.17 -1.72
C ASP A 134 -3.37 -4.78 -0.91
N SER A 135 -3.13 -4.35 0.33
CA SER A 135 -2.07 -4.86 1.20
C SER A 135 -2.05 -6.39 1.35
N PRO A 136 -3.17 -7.06 1.71
CA PRO A 136 -3.19 -8.52 1.80
C PRO A 136 -2.93 -9.18 0.45
N GLN A 137 -3.38 -8.57 -0.64
CA GLN A 137 -3.19 -9.09 -1.99
C GLN A 137 -1.72 -9.03 -2.40
N PHE A 138 -1.02 -7.94 -2.11
CA PHE A 138 0.43 -7.83 -2.36
C PHE A 138 1.22 -8.83 -1.53
N SER A 139 0.84 -9.07 -0.28
CA SER A 139 1.48 -10.07 0.55
C SER A 139 1.32 -11.48 -0.05
N ALA A 140 0.12 -11.83 -0.49
CA ALA A 140 -0.17 -13.09 -1.16
C ALA A 140 0.59 -13.23 -2.49
N LEU A 141 0.61 -12.18 -3.31
CA LEU A 141 1.32 -12.16 -4.60
C LEU A 141 2.83 -12.28 -4.41
N ASN A 142 3.42 -11.58 -3.46
CA ASN A 142 4.83 -11.67 -3.16
C ASN A 142 5.21 -13.08 -2.70
N ALA A 143 4.41 -13.70 -1.83
CA ALA A 143 4.64 -15.07 -1.39
C ALA A 143 4.51 -16.08 -2.54
N ALA A 144 3.47 -15.96 -3.38
CA ALA A 144 3.20 -16.87 -4.48
C ALA A 144 4.24 -16.79 -5.62
N ASN A 145 4.81 -15.60 -5.87
CA ASN A 145 5.75 -15.36 -6.95
C ASN A 145 7.22 -15.43 -6.53
N ALA A 146 7.52 -15.54 -5.24
CA ALA A 146 8.88 -15.71 -4.75
C ALA A 146 9.42 -17.11 -5.10
N PRO A 147 10.73 -17.26 -5.36
CA PRO A 147 11.35 -18.58 -5.47
C PRO A 147 11.12 -19.39 -4.20
N LYS A 148 10.66 -20.65 -4.33
CA LYS A 148 10.18 -21.48 -3.20
C LYS A 148 11.14 -21.58 -2.02
N GLU A 149 12.44 -21.66 -2.33
CA GLU A 149 13.49 -21.76 -1.31
C GLU A 149 13.77 -20.44 -0.58
N TRP A 150 13.30 -19.31 -1.14
CA TRP A 150 13.60 -17.97 -0.67
C TRP A 150 12.36 -17.15 -0.25
N VAL A 151 11.19 -17.77 -0.12
CA VAL A 151 9.94 -17.06 0.19
C VAL A 151 10.06 -16.20 1.45
N GLY A 152 10.56 -16.74 2.55
CA GLY A 152 10.74 -15.99 3.80
C GLY A 152 11.68 -14.80 3.62
N SER A 153 12.82 -15.00 2.97
CA SER A 153 13.79 -13.92 2.68
C SER A 153 13.21 -12.87 1.74
N ALA A 154 12.47 -13.30 0.73
CA ALA A 154 11.83 -12.42 -0.25
C ALA A 154 10.80 -11.49 0.43
N LEU A 155 9.95 -12.05 1.29
CA LEU A 155 8.97 -11.25 2.05
C LEU A 155 9.65 -10.29 3.02
N THR A 156 10.69 -10.74 3.74
CA THR A 156 11.43 -9.88 4.67
C THR A 156 12.11 -8.73 3.93
N ILE A 157 12.84 -9.02 2.85
CA ILE A 157 13.52 -8.00 2.05
C ILE A 157 12.51 -7.04 1.42
N GLY A 158 11.42 -7.57 0.84
CA GLY A 158 10.35 -6.77 0.28
C GLY A 158 9.75 -5.80 1.31
N ASN A 159 9.46 -6.28 2.50
CA ASN A 159 8.95 -5.44 3.60
C ASN A 159 9.97 -4.38 4.03
N CYS A 160 11.25 -4.74 4.21
CA CYS A 160 12.29 -3.78 4.57
C CYS A 160 12.42 -2.64 3.54
N VAL A 161 12.43 -2.99 2.24
CA VAL A 161 12.47 -2.00 1.16
C VAL A 161 11.20 -1.16 1.15
N GLY A 162 10.02 -1.78 1.31
CA GLY A 162 8.75 -1.07 1.38
C GLY A 162 8.72 -0.03 2.52
N PHE A 163 9.14 -0.40 3.72
CA PHE A 163 9.23 0.55 4.85
C PHE A 163 10.30 1.65 4.62
N ALA A 164 11.41 1.33 3.98
CA ALA A 164 12.41 2.35 3.63
C ALA A 164 11.83 3.37 2.63
N ILE A 165 11.05 2.93 1.65
CA ILE A 165 10.32 3.80 0.71
C ILE A 165 9.33 4.70 1.45
N THR A 166 8.63 4.16 2.44
CA THR A 166 7.71 4.91 3.30
C THR A 166 8.39 6.08 4.02
N ILE A 167 9.60 5.89 4.53
CA ILE A 167 10.37 6.96 5.16
C ILE A 167 10.61 8.09 4.14
N VAL A 168 10.99 7.74 2.91
CA VAL A 168 11.25 8.73 1.86
C VAL A 168 9.99 9.51 1.51
N SER A 169 8.85 8.84 1.32
CA SER A 169 7.58 9.50 0.97
C SER A 169 7.06 10.41 2.08
N ILE A 170 7.15 9.99 3.35
CA ILE A 170 6.78 10.82 4.50
C ILE A 170 7.68 12.07 4.58
N GLN A 171 9.01 11.92 4.43
CA GLN A 171 9.93 13.05 4.46
C GLN A 171 9.72 14.00 3.28
N LEU A 172 9.38 13.47 2.09
CA LEU A 172 9.02 14.29 0.94
C LEU A 172 7.81 15.16 1.25
N LEU A 173 6.73 14.59 1.78
CA LEU A 173 5.52 15.35 2.12
C LEU A 173 5.81 16.38 3.22
N ASN A 174 6.56 15.99 4.26
CA ASN A 174 6.94 16.89 5.33
C ASN A 174 7.72 18.11 4.80
N SER A 175 8.68 17.89 3.91
CA SER A 175 9.45 18.97 3.31
C SER A 175 8.60 19.82 2.36
N ALA A 176 7.66 19.19 1.64
CA ALA A 176 6.78 19.88 0.70
C ALA A 176 5.78 20.81 1.41
N MET A 177 5.38 20.52 2.64
CA MET A 177 4.47 21.40 3.43
C MET A 177 5.01 22.82 3.61
N ALA A 178 6.32 23.04 3.50
CA ALA A 178 6.92 24.37 3.63
C ALA A 178 6.60 25.31 2.44
N TRP A 179 6.27 24.75 1.28
CA TRP A 179 6.11 25.51 0.04
C TRP A 179 4.88 25.12 -0.81
N LEU A 180 4.27 23.96 -0.51
CA LEU A 180 3.11 23.46 -1.24
C LEU A 180 1.84 23.58 -0.39
N PRO A 181 0.75 24.20 -0.89
CA PRO A 181 -0.53 24.20 -0.19
C PRO A 181 -1.02 22.76 0.07
N ILE A 182 -1.60 22.54 1.26
CA ILE A 182 -2.01 21.22 1.76
C ILE A 182 -2.91 20.44 0.78
N GLN A 183 -3.76 21.15 0.05
CA GLN A 183 -4.67 20.57 -0.95
C GLN A 183 -3.96 19.83 -2.10
N TYR A 184 -2.71 20.19 -2.40
CA TYR A 184 -1.90 19.57 -3.46
C TYR A 184 -0.90 18.53 -2.94
N LEU A 185 -0.79 18.38 -1.62
CA LEU A 185 0.24 17.59 -0.99
C LEU A 185 0.19 16.12 -1.46
N PHE A 186 -1.00 15.55 -1.51
CA PHE A 186 -1.20 14.15 -1.90
C PHE A 186 -0.96 13.86 -3.39
N LEU A 187 -0.86 14.88 -4.25
CA LEU A 187 -0.43 14.68 -5.64
C LEU A 187 0.98 14.07 -5.71
N LEU A 188 1.84 14.35 -4.73
CA LEU A 188 3.19 13.80 -4.64
C LEU A 188 3.20 12.29 -4.39
N LEU A 189 2.08 11.72 -3.98
CA LEU A 189 1.93 10.28 -3.79
C LEU A 189 1.54 9.54 -5.08
N ALA A 190 0.95 10.21 -6.06
CA ALA A 190 0.49 9.60 -7.31
C ALA A 190 1.56 8.81 -8.10
N PRO A 191 2.85 9.21 -8.12
CA PRO A 191 3.89 8.45 -8.82
C PRO A 191 4.02 7.01 -8.31
N GLY A 192 3.81 6.75 -7.02
CA GLY A 192 3.88 5.40 -6.44
C GLY A 192 2.91 4.42 -7.10
N PRO A 193 1.57 4.65 -6.96
CA PRO A 193 0.57 3.83 -7.65
C PRO A 193 0.78 3.72 -9.15
N VAL A 194 1.13 4.80 -9.85
CA VAL A 194 1.37 4.78 -11.29
C VAL A 194 2.51 3.82 -11.66
N LEU A 195 3.65 3.93 -11.00
CA LEU A 195 4.79 3.04 -11.23
C LEU A 195 4.47 1.59 -10.82
N GLY A 196 3.76 1.42 -9.71
CA GLY A 196 3.28 0.11 -9.24
C GLY A 196 2.38 -0.58 -10.27
N LEU A 197 1.39 0.12 -10.82
CA LEU A 197 0.49 -0.38 -11.85
C LEU A 197 1.24 -0.76 -13.13
N LEU A 198 2.22 0.05 -13.54
CA LEU A 198 3.05 -0.26 -14.70
C LEU A 198 3.86 -1.55 -14.48
N ALA A 199 4.42 -1.72 -13.29
CA ALA A 199 5.20 -2.89 -12.92
C ALA A 199 4.35 -4.17 -12.85
N MET A 200 3.10 -4.07 -12.43
CA MET A 200 2.18 -5.21 -12.29
C MET A 200 1.60 -5.74 -13.61
N ARG A 201 1.74 -5.02 -14.73
CA ARG A 201 1.18 -5.45 -16.03
C ARG A 201 1.48 -6.91 -16.42
N PRO A 202 2.67 -7.47 -16.17
CA PRO A 202 2.93 -8.87 -16.50
C PRO A 202 2.05 -9.85 -15.72
N LEU A 203 1.67 -9.54 -14.48
CA LEU A 203 0.82 -10.40 -13.65
C LEU A 203 -0.64 -10.45 -14.16
N MET A 204 -1.12 -9.34 -14.72
CA MET A 204 -2.46 -9.24 -15.28
C MET A 204 -2.69 -10.14 -16.52
N ARG A 205 -1.61 -10.63 -17.13
CA ARG A 205 -1.67 -11.52 -18.31
C ARG A 205 -1.64 -12.99 -17.92
N GLN A 206 -1.41 -13.30 -16.64
CA GLN A 206 -1.25 -14.68 -16.14
C GLN A 206 -2.51 -15.20 -15.44
N GLU A 207 -3.42 -14.28 -15.05
CA GLU A 207 -4.76 -14.55 -14.52
C GLU A 207 -5.83 -14.32 -15.60
#